data_94b5cf4d79754de0b8fb8a6cdeb19473
#
_entry.id   94b5cf4d79754de0b8fb8a6cdeb19473
#
_cell.length_a   1.000
_cell.length_b   1.000
_cell.length_c   1.000
_cell.angle_alpha   90.00
_cell.angle_beta   90.00
_cell.angle_gamma   90.00
#
_symmetry.space_group_name_H-M   'P 1'
#
loop_
_entity.id
_entity.type
_entity.pdbx_description
1 polymer ?
#
loop_
_entity_poly.entity_id
_entity_poly.type
_entity_poly.pdbx_seq_one_letter_code
_entity_poly.pdbx_strand_id
1 'polypeptide(L)'
;MKLHFETAAAHNSGALLSLRPADGQAGFVESVAQCLAEAAELDWWRPVGIYDGDTAVGFAMYGLFIDEEPGGRVWLDRLLIDARFQGRGYGSAALSGLLARIRDEYHPPRVYLSVVKGNSAATALYRKFGFRFNGEKDIHGEDVMVLSLARPQ
;
A
#
# COMPACT_ATOMS: atom_id res chain seq x y z
N MET A 1 6.19 -17.09 6.80
CA MET A 1 6.57 -15.70 7.14
C MET A 1 5.41 -15.02 7.82
N LYS A 2 5.64 -14.49 8.99
CA LYS A 2 4.59 -13.84 9.77
C LYS A 2 4.96 -12.39 10.04
N LEU A 3 4.27 -11.48 9.38
CA LEU A 3 4.48 -10.06 9.52
C LEU A 3 3.43 -9.46 10.47
N HIS A 4 3.79 -8.35 11.12
CA HIS A 4 2.79 -7.55 11.81
C HIS A 4 2.87 -6.10 11.34
N PHE A 5 1.81 -5.35 11.61
CA PHE A 5 1.67 -3.98 11.13
C PHE A 5 1.43 -3.08 12.32
N GLU A 6 2.12 -1.95 12.34
CA GLU A 6 1.97 -0.96 13.42
C GLU A 6 1.63 0.39 12.82
N THR A 7 0.66 1.06 13.38
CA THR A 7 0.33 2.42 12.98
C THR A 7 1.57 3.30 13.12
N ALA A 8 1.86 4.11 12.11
CA ALA A 8 2.97 5.04 12.16
C ALA A 8 2.71 6.07 13.25
N ALA A 9 3.69 6.29 14.11
CA ALA A 9 3.59 7.16 15.27
C ALA A 9 4.98 7.66 15.65
N ALA A 10 5.05 8.55 16.64
CA ALA A 10 6.32 9.14 17.05
C ALA A 10 7.36 8.09 17.45
N HIS A 11 6.93 7.00 18.11
CA HIS A 11 7.86 5.99 18.61
C HIS A 11 8.52 5.14 17.52
N ASN A 12 7.91 5.03 16.34
CA ASN A 12 8.46 4.23 15.24
C ASN A 12 8.82 5.03 13.98
N SER A 13 8.57 6.34 13.98
CA SER A 13 8.79 7.16 12.79
C SER A 13 10.25 7.17 12.35
N GLY A 14 11.20 7.11 13.27
CA GLY A 14 12.63 7.07 12.93
C GLY A 14 12.98 5.85 12.08
N ALA A 15 12.51 4.67 12.50
CA ALA A 15 12.74 3.44 11.75
C ALA A 15 12.06 3.49 10.39
N LEU A 16 10.84 4.00 10.32
CA LEU A 16 10.08 4.06 9.06
C LEU A 16 10.69 5.09 8.10
N LEU A 17 11.17 6.21 8.61
CA LEU A 17 11.80 7.24 7.77
C LEU A 17 13.14 6.77 7.18
N SER A 18 13.76 5.74 7.75
CA SER A 18 15.02 5.20 7.24
C SER A 18 14.83 4.20 6.09
N LEU A 19 13.59 3.78 5.82
CA LEU A 19 13.31 2.83 4.75
C LEU A 19 13.54 3.47 3.37
N ARG A 20 14.08 2.69 2.43
CA ARG A 20 14.42 3.18 1.10
C ARG A 20 14.04 2.16 0.04
N PRO A 21 13.54 2.60 -1.13
CA PRO A 21 13.35 1.69 -2.25
C PRO A 21 14.71 1.22 -2.80
N ALA A 22 14.68 0.13 -3.59
CA ALA A 22 15.88 -0.32 -4.28
C ALA A 22 16.32 0.72 -5.32
N ASP A 23 17.60 0.68 -5.69
CA ASP A 23 18.14 1.54 -6.74
C ASP A 23 17.30 1.34 -8.01
N GLY A 24 16.97 2.44 -8.67
CA GLY A 24 16.13 2.43 -9.86
C GLY A 24 14.63 2.40 -9.58
N GLN A 25 14.23 2.28 -8.32
CA GLN A 25 12.81 2.27 -7.94
C GLN A 25 12.36 3.54 -7.22
N ALA A 26 13.25 4.48 -6.99
CA ALA A 26 12.97 5.69 -6.20
C ALA A 26 11.82 6.53 -6.78
N GLY A 27 11.58 6.47 -8.09
CA GLY A 27 10.48 7.18 -8.74
C GLY A 27 9.15 6.46 -8.71
N PHE A 28 9.08 5.22 -8.19
CA PHE A 28 7.87 4.42 -8.25
C PHE A 28 6.94 4.59 -7.03
N VAL A 29 7.45 5.13 -5.94
CA VAL A 29 6.67 5.43 -4.73
C VAL A 29 7.19 6.72 -4.12
N GLU A 30 6.32 7.46 -3.45
CA GLU A 30 6.75 8.62 -2.68
C GLU A 30 7.54 8.15 -1.46
N SER A 31 8.42 9.03 -0.94
CA SER A 31 9.18 8.75 0.26
C SER A 31 8.25 8.58 1.46
N VAL A 32 8.72 7.86 2.48
CA VAL A 32 7.96 7.73 3.73
C VAL A 32 7.70 9.10 4.35
N ALA A 33 8.67 10.00 4.30
CA ALA A 33 8.50 11.37 4.82
C ALA A 33 7.34 12.09 4.15
N GLN A 34 7.24 11.99 2.83
CA GLN A 34 6.15 12.60 2.08
C GLN A 34 4.80 11.98 2.44
N CYS A 35 4.74 10.65 2.56
CA CYS A 35 3.51 9.95 2.95
C CYS A 35 3.05 10.36 4.34
N LEU A 36 3.97 10.47 5.31
CA LEU A 36 3.61 10.89 6.66
C LEU A 36 3.12 12.33 6.69
N ALA A 37 3.70 13.21 5.87
CA ALA A 37 3.24 14.58 5.76
C ALA A 37 1.81 14.64 5.20
N GLU A 38 1.51 13.85 4.17
CA GLU A 38 0.15 13.77 3.62
C GLU A 38 -0.84 13.23 4.65
N ALA A 39 -0.44 12.21 5.40
CA ALA A 39 -1.30 11.62 6.44
C ALA A 39 -1.59 12.61 7.57
N ALA A 40 -0.67 13.51 7.86
CA ALA A 40 -0.88 14.54 8.89
C ALA A 40 -1.94 15.57 8.45
N GLU A 41 -2.13 15.77 7.15
CA GLU A 41 -3.10 16.72 6.63
C GLU A 41 -4.51 16.14 6.48
N LEU A 42 -4.60 14.83 6.21
CA LEU A 42 -5.89 14.16 5.92
C LEU A 42 -6.03 12.93 6.81
N ASP A 43 -6.97 12.98 7.71
CA ASP A 43 -7.15 11.95 8.74
C ASP A 43 -7.74 10.63 8.20
N TRP A 44 -8.14 10.56 6.95
CA TRP A 44 -8.57 9.30 6.36
C TRP A 44 -7.40 8.37 6.00
N TRP A 45 -6.18 8.88 5.92
CA TRP A 45 -5.00 8.06 5.67
C TRP A 45 -4.63 7.20 6.88
N ARG A 46 -4.22 5.96 6.60
CA ARG A 46 -3.73 5.01 7.61
C ARG A 46 -2.30 4.61 7.25
N PRO A 47 -1.30 5.38 7.69
CA PRO A 47 0.10 4.98 7.48
C PRO A 47 0.49 3.89 8.47
N VAL A 48 1.09 2.81 7.97
CA VAL A 48 1.49 1.66 8.80
C VAL A 48 2.90 1.22 8.48
N GLY A 49 3.66 0.87 9.52
CA GLY A 49 4.93 0.17 9.37
C GLY A 49 4.70 -1.32 9.25
N ILE A 50 5.54 -1.98 8.48
CA ILE A 50 5.50 -3.42 8.26
C ILE A 50 6.72 -4.02 8.95
N TYR A 51 6.50 -4.97 9.84
CA TYR A 51 7.54 -5.54 10.71
C TYR A 51 7.65 -7.04 10.59
N ASP A 52 8.89 -7.51 10.60
CA ASP A 52 9.21 -8.92 10.80
C ASP A 52 9.91 -9.00 12.15
N GLY A 53 9.21 -9.50 13.18
CA GLY A 53 9.68 -9.37 14.54
C GLY A 53 9.79 -7.91 14.94
N ASP A 54 10.96 -7.48 15.39
CA ASP A 54 11.22 -6.09 15.79
C ASP A 54 11.80 -5.25 14.66
N THR A 55 11.98 -5.84 13.49
CA THR A 55 12.64 -5.17 12.37
C THR A 55 11.63 -4.57 11.42
N ALA A 56 11.70 -3.26 11.20
CA ALA A 56 10.90 -2.58 10.18
C ALA A 56 11.43 -2.98 8.80
N VAL A 57 10.60 -3.62 7.99
CA VAL A 57 10.99 -4.08 6.65
C VAL A 57 10.26 -3.31 5.55
N GLY A 58 9.21 -2.57 5.89
CA GLY A 58 8.45 -1.83 4.89
C GLY A 58 7.48 -0.83 5.48
N PHE A 59 6.75 -0.19 4.59
CA PHE A 59 5.78 0.85 4.91
C PHE A 59 4.62 0.76 3.92
N ALA A 60 3.43 1.05 4.40
CA ALA A 60 2.25 1.15 3.53
C ALA A 60 1.34 2.26 4.02
N MET A 61 0.47 2.71 3.12
CA MET A 61 -0.54 3.69 3.47
C MET A 61 -1.80 3.39 2.67
N TYR A 62 -2.93 3.34 3.37
CA TYR A 62 -4.24 3.12 2.75
C TYR A 62 -5.25 4.06 3.38
N GLY A 63 -6.43 4.16 2.78
CA GLY A 63 -7.48 5.00 3.33
C GLY A 63 -8.79 4.86 2.61
N LEU A 64 -9.87 5.31 3.25
CA LEU A 64 -11.21 5.34 2.69
C LEU A 64 -11.53 6.77 2.25
N PHE A 65 -11.71 6.96 0.96
CA PHE A 65 -12.07 8.24 0.35
C PHE A 65 -13.58 8.28 0.18
N ILE A 66 -14.27 8.80 1.18
CA ILE A 66 -15.73 8.76 1.25
C ILE A 66 -16.42 9.57 0.16
N ASP A 67 -15.73 10.58 -0.39
CA ASP A 67 -16.29 11.46 -1.42
C ASP A 67 -16.22 10.86 -2.82
N GLU A 68 -15.55 9.73 -3.00
CA GLU A 68 -15.42 9.11 -4.32
C GLU A 68 -16.55 8.14 -4.61
N GLU A 69 -17.04 8.17 -5.85
CA GLU A 69 -18.07 7.26 -6.32
C GLU A 69 -17.48 5.91 -6.70
N PRO A 70 -18.24 4.82 -6.57
CA PRO A 70 -19.56 4.73 -5.94
C PRO A 70 -19.46 4.44 -4.43
N GLY A 71 -20.06 5.30 -3.61
CA GLY A 71 -20.16 5.03 -2.16
C GLY A 71 -18.86 5.09 -1.38
N GLY A 72 -17.85 5.77 -1.92
CA GLY A 72 -16.51 5.80 -1.35
C GLY A 72 -15.62 4.72 -1.95
N ARG A 73 -14.32 4.97 -1.95
CA ARG A 73 -13.33 4.00 -2.43
C ARG A 73 -12.22 3.84 -1.41
N VAL A 74 -11.82 2.59 -1.19
CA VAL A 74 -10.64 2.29 -0.39
C VAL A 74 -9.45 2.18 -1.33
N TRP A 75 -8.43 2.99 -1.07
CA TRP A 75 -7.19 3.00 -1.83
C TRP A 75 -6.05 2.44 -1.00
N LEU A 76 -5.30 1.50 -1.56
CA LEU A 76 -3.98 1.12 -1.06
C LEU A 76 -3.00 1.98 -1.83
N ASP A 77 -2.59 3.08 -1.24
CA ASP A 77 -1.91 4.14 -1.97
C ASP A 77 -0.41 3.97 -2.04
N ARG A 78 0.18 3.40 -1.01
CA ARG A 78 1.62 3.18 -0.93
C ARG A 78 1.92 1.80 -0.38
N LEU A 79 2.89 1.14 -0.96
CA LEU A 79 3.46 -0.10 -0.45
C LEU A 79 4.95 -0.12 -0.81
N LEU A 80 5.80 -0.08 0.19
CA LEU A 80 7.25 -0.05 0.05
C LEU A 80 7.85 -1.17 0.88
N ILE A 81 8.71 -1.98 0.26
CA ILE A 81 9.61 -2.89 0.98
C ILE A 81 11.02 -2.31 0.87
N ASP A 82 11.68 -2.18 2.00
CA ASP A 82 13.04 -1.63 2.03
C ASP A 82 13.98 -2.45 1.14
N ALA A 83 14.91 -1.76 0.47
CA ALA A 83 15.83 -2.38 -0.49
C ALA A 83 16.57 -3.57 0.10
N ARG A 84 16.93 -3.52 1.38
CA ARG A 84 17.67 -4.60 2.06
C ARG A 84 16.87 -5.90 2.16
N PHE A 85 15.56 -5.83 2.05
CA PHE A 85 14.66 -6.97 2.29
C PHE A 85 13.93 -7.43 1.03
N GLN A 86 14.16 -6.82 -0.11
CA GLN A 86 13.51 -7.23 -1.35
C GLN A 86 14.00 -8.60 -1.82
N GLY A 87 13.16 -9.28 -2.61
CA GLY A 87 13.48 -10.60 -3.13
C GLY A 87 13.32 -11.73 -2.13
N ARG A 88 12.69 -11.50 -0.99
CA ARG A 88 12.51 -12.49 0.09
C ARG A 88 11.06 -12.83 0.36
N GLY A 89 10.13 -12.39 -0.49
CA GLY A 89 8.71 -12.67 -0.32
C GLY A 89 7.97 -11.70 0.59
N TYR A 90 8.61 -10.66 1.07
CA TYR A 90 7.97 -9.67 1.95
C TYR A 90 6.84 -8.92 1.27
N GLY A 91 6.97 -8.60 -0.03
CA GLY A 91 5.94 -7.90 -0.77
C GLY A 91 4.63 -8.67 -0.80
N SER A 92 4.68 -9.97 -1.11
CA SER A 92 3.48 -10.82 -1.12
C SER A 92 2.88 -10.96 0.27
N ALA A 93 3.72 -11.20 1.28
CA ALA A 93 3.24 -11.35 2.67
C ALA A 93 2.63 -10.04 3.17
N ALA A 94 3.24 -8.92 2.85
CA ALA A 94 2.73 -7.61 3.23
C ALA A 94 1.39 -7.31 2.57
N LEU A 95 1.27 -7.56 1.27
CA LEU A 95 0.01 -7.31 0.56
C LEU A 95 -1.12 -8.18 1.10
N SER A 96 -0.84 -9.44 1.39
CA SER A 96 -1.82 -10.34 2.01
C SER A 96 -2.31 -9.79 3.34
N GLY A 97 -1.39 -9.36 4.21
CA GLY A 97 -1.74 -8.82 5.52
C GLY A 97 -2.47 -7.47 5.43
N LEU A 98 -2.07 -6.61 4.49
CA LEU A 98 -2.73 -5.33 4.28
C LEU A 98 -4.17 -5.51 3.79
N LEU A 99 -4.40 -6.44 2.89
CA LEU A 99 -5.76 -6.73 2.41
C LEU A 99 -6.63 -7.25 3.55
N ALA A 100 -6.08 -8.07 4.44
CA ALA A 100 -6.81 -8.53 5.62
C ALA A 100 -7.19 -7.36 6.54
N ARG A 101 -6.25 -6.43 6.78
CA ARG A 101 -6.53 -5.24 7.59
C ARG A 101 -7.62 -4.36 6.95
N ILE A 102 -7.54 -4.15 5.65
CA ILE A 102 -8.52 -3.35 4.92
C ILE A 102 -9.91 -3.99 5.00
N ARG A 103 -9.98 -5.30 4.82
CA ARG A 103 -11.25 -6.03 4.96
C ARG A 103 -11.83 -5.87 6.36
N ASP A 104 -11.01 -6.02 7.38
CA ASP A 104 -11.45 -5.93 8.76
C ASP A 104 -11.88 -4.52 9.14
N GLU A 105 -11.18 -3.52 8.65
CA GLU A 105 -11.46 -2.13 9.00
C GLU A 105 -12.66 -1.55 8.26
N TYR A 106 -12.79 -1.83 6.96
CA TYR A 106 -13.77 -1.14 6.11
C TYR A 106 -14.82 -2.04 5.49
N HIS A 107 -14.59 -3.35 5.40
CA HIS A 107 -15.45 -4.29 4.69
C HIS A 107 -15.82 -3.80 3.28
N PRO A 108 -14.86 -3.33 2.47
CA PRO A 108 -15.18 -2.72 1.19
C PRO A 108 -15.50 -3.76 0.12
N PRO A 109 -16.31 -3.42 -0.89
CA PRO A 109 -16.54 -4.32 -2.01
C PRO A 109 -15.33 -4.40 -2.95
N ARG A 110 -14.49 -3.37 -2.94
CA ARG A 110 -13.31 -3.28 -3.83
C ARG A 110 -12.18 -2.54 -3.16
N VAL A 111 -10.96 -2.85 -3.59
CA VAL A 111 -9.75 -2.11 -3.19
C VAL A 111 -9.10 -1.60 -4.47
N TYR A 112 -8.73 -0.34 -4.46
CA TYR A 112 -8.11 0.35 -5.60
C TYR A 112 -6.64 0.66 -5.29
N LEU A 113 -5.81 0.64 -6.32
CA LEU A 113 -4.45 1.14 -6.24
C LEU A 113 -4.03 1.69 -7.59
N SER A 114 -2.93 2.44 -7.62
CA SER A 114 -2.34 2.95 -8.85
C SER A 114 -0.95 2.40 -9.02
N VAL A 115 -0.52 2.20 -10.26
CA VAL A 115 0.85 1.79 -10.58
C VAL A 115 1.47 2.76 -11.57
N VAL A 116 2.73 3.07 -11.34
CA VAL A 116 3.53 3.86 -12.29
C VAL A 116 3.82 2.99 -13.51
N LYS A 117 3.65 3.56 -14.69
CA LYS A 117 3.95 2.87 -15.94
C LYS A 117 5.42 2.41 -15.93
N GLY A 118 5.63 1.14 -16.27
CA GLY A 118 6.97 0.55 -16.27
C GLY A 118 7.32 -0.19 -14.96
N ASN A 119 6.52 -0.06 -13.91
CA ASN A 119 6.76 -0.81 -12.68
C ASN A 119 6.18 -2.22 -12.82
N SER A 120 6.87 -3.04 -13.61
CA SER A 120 6.38 -4.39 -13.94
C SER A 120 6.38 -5.35 -12.76
N ALA A 121 7.32 -5.18 -11.82
CA ALA A 121 7.37 -6.02 -10.62
C ALA A 121 6.14 -5.80 -9.75
N ALA A 122 5.75 -4.54 -9.53
CA ALA A 122 4.55 -4.22 -8.76
C ALA A 122 3.29 -4.72 -9.47
N THR A 123 3.20 -4.51 -10.78
CA THR A 123 2.06 -4.96 -11.58
C THR A 123 1.89 -6.48 -11.49
N ALA A 124 2.99 -7.23 -11.58
CA ALA A 124 2.96 -8.68 -11.48
C ALA A 124 2.48 -9.13 -10.10
N LEU A 125 2.95 -8.47 -9.04
CA LEU A 125 2.54 -8.77 -7.67
C LEU A 125 1.03 -8.54 -7.50
N TYR A 126 0.54 -7.40 -7.95
CA TYR A 126 -0.88 -7.07 -7.81
C TYR A 126 -1.77 -8.01 -8.62
N ARG A 127 -1.38 -8.34 -9.84
CA ARG A 127 -2.12 -9.31 -10.66
C ARG A 127 -2.19 -10.69 -10.01
N LYS A 128 -1.14 -11.11 -9.35
CA LYS A 128 -1.10 -12.37 -8.62
C LYS A 128 -2.19 -12.42 -7.54
N PHE A 129 -2.52 -11.28 -6.94
CA PHE A 129 -3.57 -11.18 -5.92
C PHE A 129 -4.97 -10.97 -6.51
N GLY A 130 -5.08 -10.82 -7.81
CA GLY A 130 -6.37 -10.66 -8.48
C GLY A 130 -6.71 -9.25 -8.90
N PHE A 131 -5.82 -8.28 -8.67
CA PHE A 131 -6.02 -6.93 -9.18
C PHE A 131 -5.99 -6.90 -10.70
N ARG A 132 -6.85 -6.07 -11.30
CA ARG A 132 -6.95 -5.89 -12.74
C ARG A 132 -7.03 -4.42 -13.08
N PHE A 133 -6.45 -4.02 -14.21
CA PHE A 133 -6.61 -2.66 -14.72
C PHE A 133 -8.08 -2.42 -15.07
N ASN A 134 -8.59 -1.24 -14.71
CA ASN A 134 -9.98 -0.87 -14.98
C ASN A 134 -10.14 0.24 -16.02
N GLY A 135 -9.03 0.68 -16.63
CA GLY A 135 -9.05 1.74 -17.63
C GLY A 135 -8.99 3.15 -17.09
N GLU A 136 -9.08 3.32 -15.78
CA GLU A 136 -8.97 4.65 -15.16
C GLU A 136 -7.52 5.09 -15.02
N LYS A 137 -7.34 6.41 -14.98
CA LYS A 137 -6.09 7.05 -14.58
C LYS A 137 -6.36 7.83 -13.30
N ASP A 138 -5.36 7.89 -12.42
CA ASP A 138 -5.48 8.72 -11.23
C ASP A 138 -5.12 10.18 -11.56
N ILE A 139 -5.10 11.04 -10.53
CA ILE A 139 -4.82 12.47 -10.72
C ILE A 139 -3.40 12.74 -11.23
N HIS A 140 -2.50 11.76 -11.11
CA HIS A 140 -1.12 11.85 -11.60
C HIS A 140 -0.94 11.15 -12.95
N GLY A 141 -2.01 10.64 -13.56
CA GLY A 141 -1.95 9.92 -14.82
C GLY A 141 -1.48 8.47 -14.71
N GLU A 142 -1.43 7.93 -13.51
CA GLU A 142 -1.03 6.55 -13.28
C GLU A 142 -2.19 5.60 -13.51
N ASP A 143 -1.88 4.39 -13.95
CA ASP A 143 -2.90 3.38 -14.25
C ASP A 143 -3.50 2.82 -12.96
N VAL A 144 -4.83 2.72 -12.91
CA VAL A 144 -5.55 2.22 -11.75
C VAL A 144 -5.82 0.73 -11.92
N MET A 145 -5.59 -0.01 -10.83
CA MET A 145 -5.97 -1.42 -10.72
C MET A 145 -7.01 -1.57 -9.63
N VAL A 146 -7.89 -2.55 -9.77
CA VAL A 146 -8.94 -2.81 -8.79
C VAL A 146 -9.00 -4.30 -8.48
N LEU A 147 -9.22 -4.60 -7.19
CA LEU A 147 -9.49 -5.94 -6.69
C LEU A 147 -10.92 -5.99 -6.19
N SER A 148 -11.71 -6.91 -6.74
CA SER A 148 -13.05 -7.15 -6.25
C SER A 148 -12.98 -8.08 -5.05
N LEU A 149 -13.61 -7.68 -3.95
CA LEU A 149 -13.73 -8.48 -2.74
C LEU A 149 -15.15 -9.06 -2.64
N ALA A 150 -15.69 -9.48 -3.77
CA ALA A 150 -17.03 -10.04 -3.82
C ALA A 150 -17.16 -11.19 -2.81
N ARG A 151 -18.24 -11.16 -2.04
CA ARG A 151 -18.50 -12.19 -1.06
C ARG A 151 -19.16 -13.38 -1.73
N PRO A 152 -18.80 -14.61 -1.32
CA PRO A 152 -19.55 -15.78 -1.76
C PRO A 152 -21.00 -15.65 -1.30
N GLN A 153 -21.90 -16.03 -2.16
CA GLN A 153 -23.31 -16.04 -1.84
C GLN A 153 -23.67 -17.23 -0.94
#